data_c50dab4f9d56e605c5a3c724d6e6226a
#
_entry.id   c50dab4f9d56e605c5a3c724d6e6226a
#
_cell.length_a   1.000
_cell.length_b   1.000
_cell.length_c   1.000
_cell.angle_alpha   90.00
_cell.angle_beta   90.00
_cell.angle_gamma   90.00
#
_symmetry.space_group_name_H-M   'P 1'
#
loop_
_entity.id
_entity.type
_entity.pdbx_description
1 polymer ?
#
loop_
_entity_poly.entity_id
_entity_poly.type
_entity_poly.pdbx_seq_one_letter_code
_entity_poly.pdbx_strand_id
1 'polypeptide(L)'
;MSMKTKMLVFDMDGTIADFYGVRGWLEDLQNESTRPYETAKPLYDMDTLCEILEIFKSLGWVIVVTTWLAKDSTKSYDDKVRKAKLDWLAKYNFPYDEIHLVKYGTTKANCTRNKADYQILIDDNEQVRKGWTLGETINANENIMKKLVDLLLTE
;
A
#
# COMPACT_ATOMS: atom_id res chain seq x y z
N MET A 1 19.51 25.67 -2.03
CA MET A 1 18.82 24.68 -2.87
C MET A 1 17.90 23.83 -2.03
N SER A 2 16.63 23.76 -2.38
CA SER A 2 15.73 22.84 -1.74
C SER A 2 15.95 21.43 -2.29
N MET A 3 16.04 20.45 -1.40
CA MET A 3 16.09 19.05 -1.80
C MET A 3 14.70 18.60 -2.27
N LYS A 4 14.66 17.70 -3.25
CA LYS A 4 13.40 17.11 -3.69
C LYS A 4 12.78 16.31 -2.56
N THR A 5 11.48 16.49 -2.35
CA THR A 5 10.72 15.64 -1.45
C THR A 5 10.39 14.33 -2.15
N LYS A 6 10.55 13.22 -1.45
CA LYS A 6 10.38 11.87 -1.99
C LYS A 6 9.38 11.07 -1.18
N MET A 7 8.62 10.24 -1.86
CA MET A 7 7.56 9.47 -1.24
C MET A 7 7.50 8.06 -1.83
N LEU A 8 7.31 7.07 -0.95
CA LEU A 8 6.94 5.71 -1.36
C LEU A 8 5.45 5.55 -1.10
N VAL A 9 4.71 5.16 -2.12
CA VAL A 9 3.26 4.95 -2.03
C VAL A 9 2.97 3.46 -2.24
N PHE A 10 2.46 2.81 -1.19
CA PHE A 10 2.17 1.38 -1.19
C PHE A 10 0.67 1.13 -1.37
N ASP A 11 0.34 0.27 -2.32
CA ASP A 11 -0.91 -0.49 -2.28
C ASP A 11 -0.87 -1.50 -1.13
N MET A 12 -2.00 -2.03 -0.72
CA MET A 12 -2.06 -2.96 0.41
C MET A 12 -2.38 -4.40 -0.02
N ASP A 13 -3.57 -4.63 -0.58
CA ASP A 13 -4.02 -5.97 -0.95
C ASP A 13 -3.26 -6.50 -2.16
N GLY A 14 -2.58 -7.63 -2.02
CA GLY A 14 -1.74 -8.20 -3.08
C GLY A 14 -0.35 -7.57 -3.18
N THR A 15 -0.06 -6.55 -2.38
CA THR A 15 1.24 -5.86 -2.35
C THR A 15 1.99 -6.13 -1.06
N ILE A 16 1.39 -5.89 0.10
CA ILE A 16 1.97 -6.20 1.41
C ILE A 16 1.16 -7.25 2.16
N ALA A 17 -0.16 -7.30 1.95
CA ALA A 17 -1.06 -8.29 2.54
C ALA A 17 -1.47 -9.31 1.47
N ASP A 18 -1.37 -10.60 1.79
CA ASP A 18 -1.78 -11.69 0.91
C ASP A 18 -3.31 -11.88 0.98
N PHE A 19 -4.02 -10.85 0.57
CA PHE A 19 -5.48 -10.83 0.56
C PHE A 19 -6.06 -11.94 -0.34
N TYR A 20 -5.52 -12.07 -1.54
CA TYR A 20 -6.02 -13.02 -2.54
C TYR A 20 -5.63 -14.46 -2.21
N GLY A 21 -4.70 -14.66 -1.29
CA GLY A 21 -4.35 -15.97 -0.75
C GLY A 21 -5.30 -16.45 0.35
N VAL A 22 -6.20 -15.61 0.82
CA VAL A 22 -7.21 -16.03 1.80
C VAL A 22 -8.28 -16.84 1.10
N ARG A 23 -8.42 -18.09 1.51
CA ARG A 23 -9.43 -18.99 0.92
C ARG A 23 -10.83 -18.42 1.16
N GLY A 24 -11.61 -18.28 0.08
CA GLY A 24 -12.98 -17.76 0.15
C GLY A 24 -13.09 -16.23 0.22
N TRP A 25 -12.02 -15.50 -0.13
CA TRP A 25 -12.01 -14.06 -0.03
C TRP A 25 -13.13 -13.38 -0.84
N LEU A 26 -13.39 -13.87 -2.07
CA LEU A 26 -14.43 -13.28 -2.91
C LEU A 26 -15.82 -13.47 -2.33
N GLU A 27 -16.12 -14.67 -1.85
CA GLU A 27 -17.39 -14.97 -1.21
C GLU A 27 -17.59 -14.14 0.07
N ASP A 28 -16.53 -13.98 0.85
CA ASP A 28 -16.56 -13.12 2.04
C ASP A 28 -16.88 -11.66 1.68
N LEU A 29 -16.30 -11.13 0.61
CA LEU A 29 -16.62 -9.77 0.16
C LEU A 29 -18.09 -9.66 -0.25
N GLN A 30 -18.59 -10.64 -0.99
CA GLN A 30 -19.99 -10.66 -1.41
C GLN A 30 -20.95 -10.74 -0.22
N ASN A 31 -20.54 -11.36 0.87
CA ASN A 31 -21.29 -11.48 2.11
C ASN A 31 -20.97 -10.37 3.12
N GLU A 32 -20.22 -9.36 2.70
CA GLU A 32 -19.82 -8.23 3.54
C GLU A 32 -19.09 -8.66 4.82
N SER A 33 -18.24 -9.69 4.73
CA SER A 33 -17.35 -10.13 5.79
C SER A 33 -15.98 -9.46 5.68
N THR A 34 -15.41 -9.02 6.80
CA THR A 34 -14.07 -8.45 6.84
C THR A 34 -12.98 -9.50 7.07
N ARG A 35 -13.34 -10.79 7.14
CA ARG A 35 -12.41 -11.86 7.43
C ARG A 35 -11.14 -11.85 6.56
N PRO A 36 -11.22 -11.67 5.23
CA PRO A 36 -10.00 -11.64 4.41
C PRO A 36 -9.05 -10.52 4.79
N TYR A 37 -9.58 -9.34 5.13
CA TYR A 37 -8.76 -8.20 5.56
C TYR A 37 -8.12 -8.42 6.93
N GLU A 38 -8.80 -9.17 7.80
CA GLU A 38 -8.31 -9.43 9.16
C GLU A 38 -7.30 -10.57 9.20
N THR A 39 -7.46 -11.57 8.34
CA THR A 39 -6.71 -12.84 8.41
C THR A 39 -5.60 -12.96 7.35
N ALA A 40 -5.50 -12.03 6.40
CA ALA A 40 -4.47 -12.07 5.39
C ALA A 40 -3.07 -12.12 6.03
N LYS A 41 -2.22 -12.98 5.50
CA LYS A 41 -0.83 -13.06 5.96
C LYS A 41 0.00 -12.00 5.24
N PRO A 42 1.09 -11.52 5.85
CA PRO A 42 2.04 -10.67 5.13
C PRO A 42 2.67 -11.41 3.96
N LEU A 43 2.91 -10.70 2.86
CA LEU A 43 3.65 -11.23 1.71
C LEU A 43 5.16 -11.24 1.92
N TYR A 44 5.65 -10.52 2.93
CA TYR A 44 7.07 -10.35 3.23
C TYR A 44 7.30 -10.53 4.72
N ASP A 45 8.58 -10.74 5.09
CA ASP A 45 9.00 -10.61 6.48
C ASP A 45 8.80 -9.14 6.89
N MET A 46 7.79 -8.90 7.73
CA MET A 46 7.40 -7.53 8.09
C MET A 46 8.44 -6.83 8.94
N ASP A 47 9.18 -7.57 9.78
CA ASP A 47 10.24 -6.96 10.56
C ASP A 47 11.33 -6.39 9.64
N THR A 48 11.73 -7.15 8.64
CA THR A 48 12.72 -6.71 7.66
C THR A 48 12.20 -5.56 6.79
N LEU A 49 10.96 -5.66 6.31
CA LEU A 49 10.35 -4.59 5.50
C LEU A 49 10.26 -3.29 6.32
N CYS A 50 9.79 -3.37 7.55
CA CYS A 50 9.68 -2.20 8.42
C CYS A 50 11.04 -1.56 8.70
N GLU A 51 12.10 -2.36 8.90
CA GLU A 51 13.46 -1.84 9.07
C GLU A 51 13.91 -1.07 7.83
N ILE A 52 13.67 -1.61 6.64
CA ILE A 52 14.01 -0.94 5.38
C ILE A 52 13.26 0.38 5.27
N LEU A 53 11.96 0.39 5.56
CA LEU A 53 11.15 1.60 5.48
C LEU A 53 11.57 2.66 6.51
N GLU A 54 11.99 2.25 7.70
CA GLU A 54 12.53 3.19 8.69
C GLU A 54 13.83 3.84 8.18
N ILE A 55 14.66 3.12 7.43
CA ILE A 55 15.84 3.70 6.80
C ILE A 55 15.41 4.77 5.77
N PHE A 56 14.42 4.49 4.92
CA PHE A 56 13.87 5.47 4.00
C PHE A 56 13.39 6.72 4.74
N LYS A 57 12.67 6.56 5.83
CA LYS A 57 12.19 7.68 6.63
C LYS A 57 13.34 8.50 7.20
N SER A 58 14.41 7.83 7.67
CA SER A 58 15.59 8.52 8.17
C SER A 58 16.30 9.34 7.11
N LEU A 59 16.13 8.99 5.84
CA LEU A 59 16.66 9.71 4.68
C LEU A 59 15.69 10.77 4.14
N GLY A 60 14.58 11.02 4.84
CA GLY A 60 13.62 12.05 4.49
C GLY A 60 12.47 11.61 3.57
N TRP A 61 12.36 10.31 3.25
CA TRP A 61 11.22 9.81 2.50
C TRP A 61 9.97 9.76 3.36
N VAL A 62 8.84 10.03 2.74
CA VAL A 62 7.51 9.88 3.35
C VAL A 62 6.92 8.54 2.89
N ILE A 63 6.38 7.78 3.82
CA ILE A 63 5.77 6.48 3.53
C ILE A 63 4.25 6.62 3.56
N VAL A 64 3.61 6.27 2.45
CA VAL A 64 2.15 6.40 2.28
C VAL A 64 1.55 5.05 1.90
N VAL A 65 0.38 4.75 2.45
CA VAL A 65 -0.45 3.64 1.98
C VAL A 65 -1.67 4.25 1.28
N THR A 66 -1.92 3.81 0.05
CA THR A 66 -3.14 4.18 -0.69
C THR A 66 -3.81 2.89 -1.15
N THR A 67 -4.97 2.61 -0.61
CA THR A 67 -5.65 1.33 -0.80
C THR A 67 -7.13 1.54 -1.11
N TRP A 68 -7.65 0.70 -2.01
CA TRP A 68 -9.06 0.72 -2.39
C TRP A 68 -9.90 -0.08 -1.40
N LEU A 69 -11.10 0.44 -1.14
CA LEU A 69 -12.15 -0.31 -0.44
C LEU A 69 -12.77 -1.33 -1.40
N ALA A 70 -13.66 -2.18 -0.89
CA ALA A 70 -14.28 -3.22 -1.70
C ALA A 70 -15.19 -2.63 -2.78
N LYS A 71 -15.25 -3.30 -3.92
CA LYS A 71 -16.09 -2.89 -5.05
C LYS A 71 -17.57 -3.03 -4.69
N ASP A 72 -18.37 -2.03 -5.07
CA ASP A 72 -19.82 -2.03 -4.91
C ASP A 72 -20.28 -2.30 -3.47
N SER A 73 -19.52 -1.81 -2.49
CA SER A 73 -19.79 -2.03 -1.08
C SER A 73 -20.72 -0.97 -0.48
N THR A 74 -21.36 -1.33 0.63
CA THR A 74 -22.15 -0.40 1.42
C THR A 74 -21.26 0.49 2.28
N LYS A 75 -21.77 1.65 2.73
CA LYS A 75 -21.04 2.53 3.65
C LYS A 75 -20.69 1.79 4.95
N SER A 76 -21.62 1.00 5.47
CA SER A 76 -21.39 0.22 6.69
C SER A 76 -20.24 -0.77 6.55
N TYR A 77 -20.17 -1.47 5.40
CA TYR A 77 -19.07 -2.38 5.11
C TYR A 77 -17.76 -1.63 4.93
N ASP A 78 -17.78 -0.52 4.21
CA ASP A 78 -16.59 0.33 4.03
C ASP A 78 -15.97 0.74 5.36
N ASP A 79 -16.79 1.13 6.33
CA ASP A 79 -16.30 1.53 7.66
C ASP A 79 -15.64 0.35 8.38
N LYS A 80 -16.19 -0.85 8.24
CA LYS A 80 -15.61 -2.07 8.82
C LYS A 80 -14.31 -2.46 8.13
N VAL A 81 -14.24 -2.31 6.80
CA VAL A 81 -13.03 -2.59 6.02
C VAL A 81 -11.92 -1.61 6.39
N ARG A 82 -12.25 -0.31 6.53
CA ARG A 82 -11.27 0.69 6.97
C ARG A 82 -10.64 0.30 8.30
N LYS A 83 -11.48 -0.07 9.26
CA LYS A 83 -11.01 -0.50 10.58
C LYS A 83 -10.12 -1.74 10.47
N ALA A 84 -10.55 -2.74 9.72
CA ALA A 84 -9.79 -3.97 9.54
C ALA A 84 -8.41 -3.71 8.93
N LYS A 85 -8.33 -2.86 7.92
CA LYS A 85 -7.06 -2.49 7.28
C LYS A 85 -6.13 -1.73 8.24
N LEU A 86 -6.67 -0.77 8.97
CA LEU A 86 -5.88 -0.02 9.97
C LEU A 86 -5.36 -0.94 11.08
N ASP A 87 -6.21 -1.85 11.57
CA ASP A 87 -5.82 -2.82 12.61
C ASP A 87 -4.72 -3.77 12.10
N TRP A 88 -4.82 -4.20 10.84
CA TRP A 88 -3.80 -5.07 10.23
C TRP A 88 -2.44 -4.36 10.14
N LEU A 89 -2.42 -3.12 9.68
CA LEU A 89 -1.18 -2.34 9.59
C LEU A 89 -0.58 -2.09 10.97
N ALA A 90 -1.41 -1.82 11.96
CA ALA A 90 -0.96 -1.65 13.35
C ALA A 90 -0.38 -2.94 13.94
N LYS A 91 -1.02 -4.08 13.65
CA LYS A 91 -0.56 -5.41 14.10
C LYS A 91 0.87 -5.69 13.65
N TYR A 92 1.23 -5.28 12.44
CA TYR A 92 2.56 -5.51 11.87
C TYR A 92 3.49 -4.31 11.98
N ASN A 93 3.08 -3.26 12.68
CA ASN A 93 3.89 -2.05 12.91
C ASN A 93 4.36 -1.38 11.61
N PHE A 94 3.52 -1.44 10.55
CA PHE A 94 3.89 -0.83 9.28
C PHE A 94 4.05 0.69 9.45
N PRO A 95 5.22 1.27 9.12
CA PRO A 95 5.56 2.63 9.51
C PRO A 95 5.09 3.68 8.50
N TYR A 96 3.80 3.73 8.19
CA TYR A 96 3.27 4.75 7.30
C TYR A 96 3.13 6.10 8.01
N ASP A 97 3.34 7.17 7.24
CA ASP A 97 3.12 8.55 7.68
C ASP A 97 1.73 9.04 7.33
N GLU A 98 1.18 8.57 6.19
CA GLU A 98 -0.17 8.87 5.71
C GLU A 98 -0.83 7.61 5.20
N ILE A 99 -2.17 7.57 5.27
CA ILE A 99 -2.96 6.52 4.67
C ILE A 99 -4.20 7.10 3.99
N HIS A 100 -4.50 6.59 2.80
CA HIS A 100 -5.68 6.93 2.02
C HIS A 100 -6.48 5.64 1.77
N LEU A 101 -7.64 5.56 2.38
CA LEU A 101 -8.59 4.46 2.23
C LEU A 101 -9.72 4.97 1.35
N VAL A 102 -9.68 4.65 0.07
CA VAL A 102 -10.51 5.32 -0.93
C VAL A 102 -11.39 4.32 -1.69
N LYS A 103 -12.44 4.84 -2.33
CA LYS A 103 -13.36 4.03 -3.11
C LYS A 103 -12.64 3.21 -4.17
N TYR A 104 -13.14 2.00 -4.42
CA TYR A 104 -12.65 1.15 -5.50
C TYR A 104 -12.63 1.91 -6.81
N GLY A 105 -11.50 1.87 -7.50
CA GLY A 105 -11.34 2.54 -8.79
C GLY A 105 -10.88 4.00 -8.72
N THR A 106 -10.74 4.56 -7.53
CA THR A 106 -10.19 5.92 -7.37
C THR A 106 -8.78 5.99 -7.97
N THR A 107 -8.51 7.03 -8.76
CA THR A 107 -7.16 7.26 -9.30
C THR A 107 -6.20 7.58 -8.16
N LYS A 108 -5.26 6.66 -7.88
CA LYS A 108 -4.38 6.76 -6.71
C LYS A 108 -3.47 7.99 -6.77
N ALA A 109 -3.04 8.40 -7.97
CA ALA A 109 -2.22 9.60 -8.13
C ALA A 109 -2.90 10.86 -7.57
N ASN A 110 -4.23 10.93 -7.61
CA ASN A 110 -4.97 12.09 -7.09
C ASN A 110 -4.90 12.19 -5.56
N CYS A 111 -4.62 11.09 -4.86
CA CYS A 111 -4.53 11.11 -3.40
C CYS A 111 -3.27 11.81 -2.90
N THR A 112 -2.20 11.76 -3.68
CA THR A 112 -0.89 12.29 -3.25
C THR A 112 -0.32 13.36 -4.19
N ARG A 113 -1.09 13.77 -5.20
CA ARG A 113 -0.67 14.81 -6.14
C ARG A 113 -0.26 16.08 -5.39
N ASN A 114 0.88 16.65 -5.77
CA ASN A 114 1.44 17.85 -5.17
C ASN A 114 1.93 17.71 -3.72
N LYS A 115 1.97 16.48 -3.17
CA LYS A 115 2.46 16.25 -1.80
C LYS A 115 3.96 15.99 -1.74
N ALA A 116 4.56 15.55 -2.84
CA ALA A 116 6.00 15.34 -2.95
C ALA A 116 6.43 15.54 -4.40
N ASP A 117 7.70 15.88 -4.59
CA ASP A 117 8.27 16.14 -5.92
C ASP A 117 8.46 14.85 -6.72
N TYR A 118 8.76 13.75 -6.03
CA TYR A 118 9.01 12.45 -6.65
C TYR A 118 8.33 11.35 -5.84
N GLN A 119 7.51 10.55 -6.49
CA GLN A 119 6.72 9.52 -5.83
C GLN A 119 6.82 8.20 -6.57
N ILE A 120 7.19 7.15 -5.87
CA ILE A 120 7.25 5.78 -6.41
C ILE A 120 6.03 5.01 -5.91
N LEU A 121 5.25 4.46 -6.83
CA LEU A 121 4.13 3.59 -6.50
C LEU A 121 4.57 2.13 -6.48
N ILE A 122 4.24 1.42 -5.42
CA ILE A 122 4.43 -0.04 -5.30
C ILE A 122 3.04 -0.68 -5.30
N ASP A 123 2.71 -1.40 -6.36
CA ASP A 123 1.36 -1.93 -6.58
C ASP A 123 1.43 -3.20 -7.43
N ASP A 124 0.57 -4.18 -7.14
CA ASP A 124 0.48 -5.43 -7.90
C ASP A 124 -0.39 -5.31 -9.16
N ASN A 125 -1.18 -4.24 -9.27
CA ASN A 125 -2.12 -4.05 -10.36
C ASN A 125 -1.48 -3.27 -11.52
N GLU A 126 -1.36 -3.90 -12.67
CA GLU A 126 -0.74 -3.31 -13.86
C GLU A 126 -1.46 -2.04 -14.33
N GLN A 127 -2.80 -2.04 -14.31
CA GLN A 127 -3.57 -0.88 -14.76
C GLN A 127 -3.36 0.32 -13.84
N VAL A 128 -3.26 0.08 -12.54
CA VAL A 128 -2.95 1.14 -11.58
C VAL A 128 -1.55 1.70 -11.83
N ARG A 129 -0.56 0.82 -12.06
CA ARG A 129 0.80 1.27 -12.38
C ARG A 129 0.84 2.10 -13.66
N LYS A 130 0.14 1.66 -14.71
CA LYS A 130 0.07 2.40 -15.98
C LYS A 130 -0.55 3.79 -15.84
N GLY A 131 -1.47 3.95 -14.91
CA GLY A 131 -2.11 5.23 -14.62
C GLY A 131 -1.30 6.15 -13.71
N TRP A 132 -0.15 5.70 -13.19
CA TRP A 132 0.67 6.50 -12.29
C TRP A 132 1.53 7.48 -13.07
N THR A 133 1.43 8.77 -12.72
CA THR A 133 2.10 9.86 -13.44
C THR A 133 3.07 10.67 -12.56
N LEU A 134 3.22 10.28 -11.29
CA LEU A 134 3.97 11.08 -10.30
C LEU A 134 5.43 10.61 -10.12
N GLY A 135 5.84 9.60 -10.86
CA GLY A 135 7.18 9.04 -10.80
C GLY A 135 7.21 7.61 -11.31
N GLU A 136 8.16 6.84 -10.84
CA GLU A 136 8.33 5.45 -11.22
C GLU A 136 7.35 4.53 -10.49
N THR A 137 7.24 3.31 -10.99
CA THR A 137 6.45 2.26 -10.33
C THR A 137 7.29 1.03 -10.08
N ILE A 138 6.93 0.28 -9.03
CA ILE A 138 7.50 -1.04 -8.74
C ILE A 138 6.37 -2.05 -8.81
N ASN A 139 6.55 -3.10 -9.59
CA ASN A 139 5.61 -4.20 -9.68
C ASN A 139 5.72 -5.08 -8.43
N ALA A 140 4.67 -5.09 -7.62
CA ALA A 140 4.66 -5.85 -6.37
C ALA A 140 4.64 -7.37 -6.56
N ASN A 141 4.41 -7.85 -7.79
CA ASN A 141 4.54 -9.28 -8.11
C ASN A 141 6.01 -9.72 -8.28
N GLU A 142 6.93 -8.77 -8.29
CA GLU A 142 8.37 -9.01 -8.29
C GLU A 142 8.92 -8.88 -6.86
N ASN A 143 10.23 -9.01 -6.70
CA ASN A 143 10.87 -8.90 -5.39
C ASN A 143 10.99 -7.43 -4.97
N ILE A 144 10.02 -6.92 -4.22
CA ILE A 144 10.05 -5.52 -3.78
C ILE A 144 11.17 -5.23 -2.77
N MET A 145 11.52 -6.20 -1.94
CA MET A 145 12.58 -6.02 -0.95
C MET A 145 13.92 -5.71 -1.62
N LYS A 146 14.25 -6.46 -2.67
CA LYS A 146 15.45 -6.21 -3.46
C LYS A 146 15.41 -4.84 -4.11
N LYS A 147 14.27 -4.48 -4.69
CA LYS A 147 14.11 -3.19 -5.38
C LYS A 147 14.23 -2.01 -4.42
N LEU A 148 13.67 -2.13 -3.21
CA LEU A 148 13.79 -1.09 -2.19
C LEU A 148 15.24 -0.94 -1.72
N VAL A 149 15.95 -2.06 -1.51
CA VAL A 149 17.37 -2.02 -1.15
C VAL A 149 18.18 -1.39 -2.26
N ASP A 150 17.92 -1.74 -3.52
CA ASP A 150 18.62 -1.14 -4.68
C ASP A 150 18.41 0.38 -4.71
N LEU A 151 17.20 0.86 -4.40
CA LEU A 151 16.93 2.30 -4.28
C LEU A 151 17.77 2.96 -3.19
N LEU A 152 17.90 2.31 -2.03
CA LEU A 152 18.73 2.83 -0.93
C LEU A 152 20.20 2.96 -1.33
N LEU A 153 20.69 2.04 -2.16
CA LEU A 153 22.08 2.05 -2.61
C LEU A 153 22.37 3.20 -3.61
N THR A 154 21.34 3.82 -4.16
CA THR A 154 21.48 4.96 -5.09
C THR A 154 21.21 6.30 -4.41
N GLU A 155 20.88 6.30 -3.14
CA GLU A 155 20.62 7.54 -2.38
C GLU A 155 21.90 8.33 -2.05
#